data_88b64a6f5e535258d4965cf011440483
#
_entry.id   88b64a6f5e535258d4965cf011440483
#
_cell.length_a   1.000
_cell.length_b   1.000
_cell.length_c   1.000
_cell.angle_alpha   90.00
_cell.angle_beta   90.00
_cell.angle_gamma   90.00
#
_symmetry.space_group_name_H-M   'P 1'
#
loop_
_entity.id
_entity.type
_entity.pdbx_description
1 polymer ?
#
loop_
_entity_poly.entity_id
_entity_poly.type
_entity_poly.pdbx_seq_one_letter_code
_entity_poly.pdbx_strand_id
1 'polypeptide(L)'
;MESPAASPNRILVISAPAREDKTYQRQAADLIAAWAGLVERDFVVQTVFNGRAFSVVLIGKDGGEKLRRDSFLSTRELFALVDAMPMRRAEMERER
;
A
#
# COMPACT_ATOMS: atom_id res chain seq x y z
N MET A 1 -6.51 7.05 24.39
CA MET A 1 -6.59 6.54 23.01
C MET A 1 -5.20 6.45 22.42
N GLU A 2 -4.87 5.30 21.92
CA GLU A 2 -3.55 5.13 21.34
C GLU A 2 -3.49 5.65 19.93
N SER A 3 -2.45 6.41 19.62
CA SER A 3 -2.15 6.73 18.24
C SER A 3 -1.63 5.47 17.54
N PRO A 4 -1.77 5.36 16.21
CA PRO A 4 -1.22 4.22 15.50
C PRO A 4 0.27 4.08 15.83
N ALA A 5 0.65 2.90 16.30
CA ALA A 5 2.03 2.65 16.63
C ALA A 5 2.87 2.58 15.35
N ALA A 6 4.12 2.98 15.44
CA ALA A 6 5.07 2.74 14.38
C ALA A 6 5.15 1.23 14.12
N SER A 7 5.32 0.86 12.86
CA SER A 7 5.33 -0.53 12.42
C SER A 7 6.56 -0.78 11.56
N PRO A 8 7.13 -2.01 11.60
CA PRO A 8 8.20 -2.35 10.67
C PRO A 8 7.72 -2.42 9.22
N ASN A 9 6.41 -2.41 9.02
CA ASN A 9 5.82 -2.56 7.69
C ASN A 9 5.01 -1.34 7.28
N ARG A 10 5.03 -1.05 5.97
CA ARG A 10 4.05 -0.19 5.35
C ARG A 10 2.81 -1.01 5.07
N ILE A 11 1.63 -0.43 5.23
CA ILE A 11 0.38 -1.17 5.06
C ILE A 11 -0.40 -0.56 3.92
N LEU A 12 -0.80 -1.39 2.97
CA LEU A 12 -1.69 -0.99 1.89
C LEU A 12 -3.03 -1.62 2.16
N VAL A 13 -4.02 -0.79 2.51
CA VAL A 13 -5.36 -1.26 2.80
C VAL A 13 -6.23 -1.07 1.57
N ILE A 14 -6.78 -2.16 1.05
CA ILE A 14 -7.66 -2.14 -0.10
C ILE A 14 -9.06 -2.49 0.37
N SER A 15 -10.00 -1.60 0.12
CA SER A 15 -11.41 -1.86 0.37
C SER A 15 -12.14 -1.94 -0.96
N ALA A 16 -13.05 -2.87 -1.09
CA ALA A 16 -13.78 -3.07 -2.34
C ALA A 16 -15.19 -3.59 -2.04
N PRO A 17 -16.13 -3.39 -2.98
CA PRO A 17 -17.50 -3.89 -2.79
C PRO A 17 -17.54 -5.41 -2.64
N ALA A 18 -16.80 -6.12 -3.48
CA ALA A 18 -16.77 -7.56 -3.51
C ALA A 18 -15.53 -8.03 -4.28
N ARG A 19 -15.25 -9.31 -4.17
CA ARG A 19 -14.11 -9.94 -4.85
C ARG A 19 -14.19 -9.82 -6.37
N GLU A 20 -15.42 -9.75 -6.92
CA GLU A 20 -15.67 -9.66 -8.34
C GLU A 20 -15.54 -8.24 -8.91
N ASP A 21 -15.36 -7.25 -8.05
CA ASP A 21 -15.21 -5.87 -8.50
C ASP A 21 -14.01 -5.75 -9.46
N LYS A 22 -14.26 -5.14 -10.61
CA LYS A 22 -13.25 -5.08 -11.67
C LYS A 22 -12.05 -4.23 -11.28
N THR A 23 -12.27 -3.13 -10.58
CA THR A 23 -11.18 -2.28 -10.11
C THR A 23 -10.32 -3.04 -9.11
N TYR A 24 -10.97 -3.77 -8.19
CA TYR A 24 -10.26 -4.62 -7.26
C TYR A 24 -9.40 -5.67 -7.99
N GLN A 25 -9.98 -6.34 -8.98
CA GLN A 25 -9.25 -7.40 -9.71
C GLN A 25 -8.04 -6.83 -10.43
N ARG A 26 -8.19 -5.66 -11.04
CA ARG A 26 -7.06 -4.98 -11.69
C ARG A 26 -5.99 -4.62 -10.66
N GLN A 27 -6.40 -4.10 -9.51
CA GLN A 27 -5.49 -3.73 -8.43
C GLN A 27 -4.74 -4.94 -7.91
N ALA A 28 -5.43 -6.03 -7.67
CA ALA A 28 -4.83 -7.26 -7.16
C ALA A 28 -3.84 -7.84 -8.16
N ALA A 29 -4.19 -7.87 -9.44
CA ALA A 29 -3.31 -8.38 -10.47
C ALA A 29 -2.01 -7.58 -10.57
N ASP A 30 -2.11 -6.25 -10.47
CA ASP A 30 -0.95 -5.38 -10.54
C ASP A 30 -0.04 -5.57 -9.30
N LEU A 31 -0.63 -5.73 -8.12
CA LEU A 31 0.13 -5.99 -6.90
C LEU A 31 0.84 -7.34 -6.96
N ILE A 32 0.15 -8.37 -7.46
CA ILE A 32 0.75 -9.70 -7.60
C ILE A 32 1.94 -9.65 -8.56
N ALA A 33 1.78 -8.97 -9.68
CA ALA A 33 2.85 -8.84 -10.68
C ALA A 33 4.08 -8.11 -10.12
N ALA A 34 3.89 -7.22 -9.15
CA ALA A 34 4.97 -6.42 -8.57
C ALA A 34 5.33 -6.88 -7.14
N TRP A 35 4.99 -8.11 -6.78
CA TRP A 35 5.11 -8.59 -5.39
C TRP A 35 6.52 -8.44 -4.82
N ALA A 36 7.55 -8.75 -5.61
CA ALA A 36 8.94 -8.63 -5.15
C ALA A 36 9.27 -7.19 -4.73
N GLY A 37 8.76 -6.21 -5.49
CA GLY A 37 8.95 -4.80 -5.15
C GLY A 37 8.21 -4.39 -3.88
N LEU A 38 7.06 -5.00 -3.61
CA LEU A 38 6.32 -4.78 -2.38
C LEU A 38 7.10 -5.34 -1.18
N VAL A 39 7.63 -6.54 -1.30
CA VAL A 39 8.43 -7.17 -0.25
C VAL A 39 9.67 -6.35 0.04
N GLU A 40 10.35 -5.89 -1.00
CA GLU A 40 11.54 -5.04 -0.85
C GLU A 40 11.26 -3.79 -0.03
N ARG A 41 10.05 -3.24 -0.16
CA ARG A 41 9.63 -2.02 0.54
C ARG A 41 8.88 -2.29 1.83
N ASP A 42 8.93 -3.52 2.32
CA ASP A 42 8.29 -3.93 3.58
C ASP A 42 6.78 -3.67 3.60
N PHE A 43 6.10 -3.95 2.50
CA PHE A 43 4.65 -3.81 2.43
C PHE A 43 3.93 -5.03 2.97
N VAL A 44 2.83 -4.76 3.67
CA VAL A 44 1.79 -5.74 3.96
C VAL A 44 0.51 -5.24 3.29
N VAL A 45 -0.17 -6.11 2.57
CA VAL A 45 -1.43 -5.77 1.90
C VAL A 45 -2.58 -6.36 2.68
N GLN A 46 -3.52 -5.51 3.06
CA GLN A 46 -4.75 -5.91 3.74
C GLN A 46 -5.93 -5.62 2.83
N THR A 47 -6.83 -6.58 2.70
CA THR A 47 -7.99 -6.44 1.82
C THR A 47 -9.27 -6.63 2.62
N VAL A 48 -10.25 -5.74 2.40
CA VAL A 48 -11.55 -5.78 3.05
C VAL A 48 -12.63 -5.71 1.98
N PHE A 49 -13.54 -6.69 1.98
CA PHE A 49 -14.72 -6.67 1.12
C PHE A 49 -15.92 -6.27 1.98
N ASN A 50 -16.32 -5.01 1.88
CA ASN A 50 -17.30 -4.42 2.80
C ASN A 50 -18.55 -3.90 2.10
N GLY A 51 -18.75 -4.21 0.82
CA GLY A 51 -19.91 -3.74 0.07
C GLY A 51 -19.87 -2.27 -0.29
N ARG A 52 -18.78 -1.58 -0.01
CA ARG A 52 -18.61 -0.16 -0.30
C ARG A 52 -17.73 0.06 -1.52
N ALA A 53 -17.68 1.31 -1.97
CA ALA A 53 -16.86 1.67 -3.12
C ALA A 53 -15.39 1.32 -2.88
N PHE A 54 -14.69 1.06 -3.99
CA PHE A 54 -13.26 0.76 -3.96
C PHE A 54 -12.46 1.91 -3.36
N SER A 55 -11.48 1.57 -2.51
CA SER A 55 -10.50 2.55 -2.02
C SER A 55 -9.17 1.87 -1.72
N VAL A 56 -8.09 2.67 -1.81
CA VAL A 56 -6.75 2.25 -1.46
C VAL A 56 -6.20 3.27 -0.49
N VAL A 57 -5.65 2.80 0.63
CA VAL A 57 -5.04 3.66 1.64
C VAL A 57 -3.64 3.16 1.92
N LEU A 58 -2.67 4.07 1.84
CA LEU A 58 -1.28 3.76 2.21
C LEU A 58 -1.00 4.31 3.60
N ILE A 59 -0.58 3.41 4.49
CA ILE A 59 -0.17 3.77 5.84
C ILE A 59 1.34 3.56 5.94
N GLY A 60 2.05 4.59 6.34
CA GLY A 60 3.50 4.53 6.48
C GLY A 60 3.96 3.81 7.73
N LYS A 61 5.26 3.61 7.86
CA LYS A 61 5.85 2.93 9.02
C LYS A 61 5.66 3.72 10.31
N ASP A 62 5.43 5.02 10.21
CA ASP A 62 5.13 5.86 11.37
C ASP A 62 3.65 5.77 11.82
N GLY A 63 2.85 4.95 11.14
CA GLY A 63 1.44 4.77 11.42
C GLY A 63 0.53 5.82 10.79
N GLY A 64 1.09 6.80 10.08
CA GLY A 64 0.30 7.85 9.46
C GLY A 64 -0.18 7.49 8.06
N GLU A 65 -1.38 7.97 7.71
CA GLU A 65 -1.90 7.82 6.37
C GLU A 65 -1.13 8.72 5.41
N LYS A 66 -0.59 8.14 4.34
CA LYS A 66 0.24 8.88 3.37
C LYS A 66 -0.48 9.15 2.06
N LEU A 67 -1.46 8.31 1.71
CA LEU A 67 -2.20 8.43 0.48
C LEU A 67 -3.55 7.75 0.66
N ARG A 68 -4.58 8.36 0.10
CA ARG A 68 -5.92 7.76 0.02
C ARG A 68 -6.44 8.01 -1.38
N ARG A 69 -6.92 6.96 -2.02
CA ARG A 69 -7.44 7.06 -3.38
C ARG A 69 -8.66 6.14 -3.54
N ASP A 70 -9.64 6.60 -4.30
CA ASP A 70 -10.85 5.83 -4.58
C ASP A 70 -10.85 5.24 -5.99
N SER A 71 -9.67 5.16 -6.60
CA SER A 71 -9.47 4.60 -7.94
C SER A 71 -8.23 3.72 -7.93
N PHE A 72 -8.01 3.00 -9.05
CA PHE A 72 -6.84 2.14 -9.19
C PHE A 72 -5.54 2.92 -8.97
N LEU A 73 -4.65 2.35 -8.17
CA LEU A 73 -3.33 2.91 -7.89
C LEU A 73 -2.29 1.93 -8.44
N SER A 74 -1.59 2.32 -9.50
CA SER A 74 -0.55 1.45 -10.06
C SER A 74 0.61 1.29 -9.10
N THR A 75 1.25 0.11 -9.11
CA THR A 75 2.45 -0.11 -8.30
C THR A 75 3.58 0.81 -8.74
N ARG A 76 3.61 1.18 -10.02
CA ARG A 76 4.59 2.14 -10.51
C ARG A 76 4.47 3.48 -9.76
N GLU A 77 3.27 4.01 -9.65
CA GLU A 77 3.02 5.25 -8.92
C GLU A 77 3.28 5.08 -7.43
N LEU A 78 2.82 3.96 -6.87
CA LEU A 78 3.00 3.65 -5.46
C LEU A 78 4.49 3.60 -5.10
N PHE A 79 5.30 2.91 -5.89
CA PHE A 79 6.72 2.78 -5.63
C PHE A 79 7.46 4.10 -5.78
N ALA A 80 7.10 4.92 -6.77
CA ALA A 80 7.68 6.23 -6.94
C ALA A 80 7.42 7.11 -5.71
N LEU A 81 6.21 7.06 -5.18
CA LEU A 81 5.85 7.82 -3.99
C LEU A 81 6.65 7.34 -2.76
N VAL A 82 6.68 6.03 -2.53
CA VAL A 82 7.36 5.45 -1.37
C VAL A 82 8.88 5.68 -1.45
N ASP A 83 9.47 5.49 -2.63
CA ASP A 83 10.92 5.64 -2.79
C ASP A 83 11.40 7.08 -2.57
N ALA A 84 10.49 8.05 -2.65
CA ALA A 84 10.80 9.45 -2.35
C ALA A 84 10.70 9.77 -0.86
N MET A 85 10.18 8.86 -0.04
CA MET A 85 10.03 9.09 1.39
C MET A 85 11.36 9.00 2.12
N PRO A 86 11.61 9.85 3.14
CA PRO A 86 12.88 9.84 3.88
C PRO A 86 13.21 8.49 4.51
N MET A 87 12.24 7.82 5.11
CA MET A 87 12.49 6.51 5.74
C MET A 87 12.92 5.47 4.71
N ARG A 88 12.26 5.43 3.54
CA ARG A 88 12.62 4.50 2.49
C ARG A 88 14.00 4.81 1.92
N ARG A 89 14.33 6.08 1.75
CA ARG A 89 15.64 6.48 1.25
C ARG A 89 16.75 6.06 2.23
N ALA A 90 16.50 6.22 3.51
CA ALA A 90 17.45 5.76 4.54
C ALA A 90 17.63 4.24 4.49
N GLU A 91 16.53 3.49 4.28
CA GLU A 91 16.58 2.03 4.12
C GLU A 91 17.49 1.64 2.94
N MET A 92 17.30 2.30 1.79
CA MET A 92 18.09 2.01 0.60
C MET A 92 19.58 2.32 0.82
N GLU A 93 19.89 3.39 1.53
CA GLU A 93 21.28 3.73 1.84
C GLU A 93 21.94 2.69 2.74
N ARG A 94 21.20 2.16 3.71
CA ARG A 94 21.72 1.13 4.60
C ARG A 94 22.00 -0.19 3.90
N GLU A 95 21.32 -0.45 2.79
CA GLU A 95 21.49 -1.69 2.02
C GLU A 95 22.66 -1.66 1.05
N ARG A 96 23.33 -0.53 0.92
CA ARG A 96 24.50 -0.40 0.03
C ARG A 96 25.75 -1.01 0.63
#